data_66bb9f73bb1b8e1d027634166bf42217
#
_entry.id   66bb9f73bb1b8e1d027634166bf42217
#
_cell.length_a   1.000
_cell.length_b   1.000
_cell.length_c   1.000
_cell.angle_alpha   90.00
_cell.angle_beta   90.00
_cell.angle_gamma   90.00
#
_symmetry.space_group_name_H-M   'P 1'
#
loop_
_entity.id
_entity.type
_entity.pdbx_description
1 polymer ?
#
loop_
_entity_poly.entity_id
_entity_poly.type
_entity_poly.pdbx_seq_one_letter_code
_entity_poly.pdbx_strand_id
1 'polypeptide(L)'
;FYPFSRIKKYGCNFLKRWVSRIGFYLLIPLLNRWLNIHAGAKDEIIDNCDLPYYIAASDMVFIQRKDALNSAMVPLAFLYHKVVVGPNVGNIGELLYETSNPSFNPDDPLSIVKALEKGNLQTIWHKGERNYSYAMEHMNIKKIGKEYAQVYMNLANNK
;
A
#
# COMPACT_ATOMS: atom_id res chain seq x y z
N PHE A 1 4.68 1.11 -9.93
CA PHE A 1 4.51 0.66 -11.30
C PHE A 1 5.78 -0.04 -11.75
N TYR A 2 5.84 -1.37 -11.72
CA TYR A 2 6.88 -2.19 -12.31
C TYR A 2 6.32 -3.00 -13.47
N PRO A 3 6.21 -2.48 -14.68
CA PRO A 3 5.94 -3.35 -15.83
C PRO A 3 7.19 -3.76 -16.60
N PHE A 4 8.41 -3.32 -16.21
CA PHE A 4 9.59 -3.46 -17.09
C PHE A 4 10.71 -4.38 -16.60
N SER A 5 10.57 -5.06 -15.47
CA SER A 5 11.63 -5.96 -14.98
C SER A 5 11.72 -7.32 -15.69
N ARG A 6 10.76 -7.69 -16.55
CA ARG A 6 10.76 -8.98 -17.28
C ARG A 6 11.26 -8.93 -18.73
N ILE A 7 11.66 -7.78 -19.24
CA ILE A 7 12.21 -7.69 -20.60
C ILE A 7 13.75 -7.73 -20.58
N LYS A 8 14.30 -8.69 -19.84
CA LYS A 8 15.76 -8.87 -19.74
C LYS A 8 16.28 -9.98 -20.64
N LYS A 9 15.73 -10.19 -21.82
CA LYS A 9 16.19 -11.34 -22.63
C LYS A 9 16.39 -11.13 -24.13
N TYR A 10 16.44 -9.93 -24.70
CA TYR A 10 16.92 -9.77 -26.08
C TYR A 10 17.60 -8.42 -26.26
N GLY A 11 18.81 -8.46 -26.81
CA GLY A 11 19.73 -7.35 -27.00
C GLY A 11 19.17 -6.20 -27.85
N CYS A 12 18.74 -5.18 -27.19
CA CYS A 12 18.68 -3.82 -27.68
C CYS A 12 18.46 -2.86 -26.51
N ASN A 13 19.43 -2.86 -25.57
CA ASN A 13 19.29 -2.16 -24.31
C ASN A 13 19.31 -0.63 -24.42
N PHE A 14 19.89 -0.08 -25.49
CA PHE A 14 20.03 1.36 -25.65
C PHE A 14 18.74 2.04 -26.14
N LEU A 15 18.11 1.47 -27.19
CA LEU A 15 16.87 2.02 -27.73
C LEU A 15 15.71 1.89 -26.74
N LYS A 16 15.63 0.79 -26.00
CA LYS A 16 14.60 0.57 -24.97
C LYS A 16 14.76 1.53 -23.77
N ARG A 17 15.98 1.84 -23.37
CA ARG A 17 16.24 2.86 -22.33
C ARG A 17 15.89 4.27 -22.80
N TRP A 18 16.10 4.54 -24.08
CA TRP A 18 15.78 5.85 -24.69
C TRP A 18 14.28 6.03 -24.85
N VAL A 19 13.58 5.04 -25.40
CA VAL A 19 12.12 5.04 -25.54
C VAL A 19 11.43 5.08 -24.18
N SER A 20 11.93 4.37 -23.16
CA SER A 20 11.38 4.45 -21.82
C SER A 20 11.61 5.80 -21.15
N ARG A 21 12.75 6.45 -21.40
CA ARG A 21 13.03 7.80 -20.91
C ARG A 21 12.19 8.87 -21.61
N ILE A 22 12.09 8.83 -22.93
CA ILE A 22 11.24 9.77 -23.69
C ILE A 22 9.78 9.58 -23.32
N GLY A 23 9.29 8.33 -23.19
CA GLY A 23 7.95 8.04 -22.72
C GLY A 23 7.71 8.57 -21.30
N PHE A 24 8.67 8.41 -20.41
CA PHE A 24 8.57 8.90 -19.03
C PHE A 24 8.53 10.44 -18.97
N TYR A 25 9.40 11.12 -19.69
CA TYR A 25 9.48 12.58 -19.65
C TYR A 25 8.41 13.31 -20.46
N LEU A 26 7.86 12.71 -21.51
CA LEU A 26 6.83 13.32 -22.35
C LEU A 26 5.41 12.83 -22.04
N LEU A 27 5.23 11.55 -21.79
CA LEU A 27 3.91 10.98 -21.54
C LEU A 27 3.42 11.22 -20.10
N ILE A 28 4.30 11.21 -19.11
CA ILE A 28 3.88 11.45 -17.72
C ILE A 28 3.35 12.86 -17.50
N PRO A 29 3.99 13.95 -17.93
CA PRO A 29 3.40 15.27 -17.83
C PRO A 29 2.06 15.40 -18.56
N LEU A 30 1.92 14.73 -19.71
CA LEU A 30 0.67 14.71 -20.47
C LEU A 30 -0.42 13.93 -19.73
N LEU A 31 -0.09 12.75 -19.19
CA LEU A 31 -0.98 11.93 -18.37
C LEU A 31 -1.34 12.61 -17.05
N ASN A 32 -0.39 13.28 -16.40
CA ASN A 32 -0.63 14.08 -15.20
C ASN A 32 -1.67 15.17 -15.45
N ARG A 33 -1.59 15.82 -16.62
CA ARG A 33 -2.52 16.88 -16.99
C ARG A 33 -3.92 16.35 -17.34
N TRP A 34 -4.02 15.16 -17.95
CA TRP A 34 -5.30 14.59 -18.41
C TRP A 34 -5.96 13.69 -17.37
N LEU A 35 -5.19 12.98 -16.57
CA LEU A 35 -5.68 11.97 -15.62
C LEU A 35 -5.45 12.37 -14.17
N ASN A 36 -4.92 13.56 -13.92
CA ASN A 36 -4.57 14.03 -12.57
C ASN A 36 -3.69 13.03 -11.79
N ILE A 37 -2.73 12.39 -12.50
CA ILE A 37 -1.82 11.42 -11.92
C ILE A 37 -0.50 12.11 -11.59
N HIS A 38 -0.14 12.19 -10.31
CA HIS A 38 1.18 12.60 -9.87
C HIS A 38 2.07 11.36 -9.73
N ALA A 39 2.93 11.12 -10.72
CA ALA A 39 3.95 10.09 -10.63
C ALA A 39 5.26 10.73 -10.16
N GLY A 40 5.74 10.33 -9.00
CA GLY A 40 7.07 10.67 -8.51
C GLY A 40 8.16 10.07 -9.40
N ALA A 41 9.34 10.69 -9.45
CA ALA A 41 10.48 10.13 -10.15
C ALA A 41 10.85 8.77 -9.55
N LYS A 42 11.39 7.88 -10.39
CA LYS A 42 11.69 6.49 -10.02
C LYS A 42 12.65 6.36 -8.83
N ASP A 43 13.42 7.39 -8.55
CA ASP A 43 14.46 7.44 -7.53
C ASP A 43 14.15 8.45 -6.40
N GLU A 44 12.97 9.09 -6.42
CA GLU A 44 12.53 9.95 -5.33
C GLU A 44 11.96 9.08 -4.20
N ILE A 45 12.69 9.05 -3.11
CA ILE A 45 12.21 8.52 -1.83
C ILE A 45 11.47 9.66 -1.15
N ILE A 46 10.17 9.46 -0.87
CA ILE A 46 9.42 10.41 -0.04
C ILE A 46 10.06 10.43 1.34
N ASP A 47 10.45 11.61 1.80
CA ASP A 47 10.97 11.78 3.15
C ASP A 47 9.92 11.32 4.19
N ASN A 48 10.40 10.71 5.25
CA ASN A 48 9.53 10.28 6.35
C ASN A 48 8.75 11.44 6.98
N CYS A 49 9.27 12.66 6.90
CA CYS A 49 8.59 13.87 7.34
C CYS A 49 7.41 14.25 6.45
N ASP A 50 7.47 13.93 5.16
CA ASP A 50 6.45 14.29 4.17
C ASP A 50 5.39 13.20 3.99
N LEU A 51 5.76 11.94 4.22
CA LEU A 51 4.87 10.79 4.05
C LEU A 51 3.51 10.94 4.77
N PRO A 52 3.45 11.46 6.02
CA PRO A 52 2.18 11.71 6.70
C PRO A 52 1.24 12.64 5.94
N TYR A 53 1.77 13.69 5.29
CA TYR A 53 0.94 14.64 4.55
C TYR A 53 0.33 14.00 3.30
N TYR A 54 1.10 13.16 2.59
CA TYR A 54 0.58 12.42 1.43
C TYR A 54 -0.53 11.46 1.84
N ILE A 55 -0.37 10.74 2.94
CA ILE A 55 -1.39 9.83 3.43
C ILE A 55 -2.62 10.61 3.92
N ALA A 56 -2.42 11.68 4.68
CA ALA A 56 -3.52 12.50 5.17
C ALA A 56 -4.35 13.12 4.03
N ALA A 57 -3.70 13.55 2.95
CA ALA A 57 -4.34 14.13 1.78
C ALA A 57 -5.02 13.11 0.85
N SER A 58 -4.70 11.81 0.97
CA SER A 58 -5.30 10.78 0.13
C SER A 58 -6.69 10.37 0.63
N ASP A 59 -7.55 9.89 -0.27
CA ASP A 59 -8.84 9.28 0.09
C ASP A 59 -8.66 7.81 0.48
N MET A 60 -7.75 7.10 -0.18
CA MET A 60 -7.41 5.71 0.09
C MET A 60 -5.94 5.42 -0.18
N VAL A 61 -5.43 4.34 0.39
CA VAL A 61 -4.08 3.83 0.12
C VAL A 61 -4.18 2.55 -0.70
N PHE A 62 -3.49 2.54 -1.85
CA PHE A 62 -3.45 1.39 -2.74
C PHE A 62 -2.10 0.67 -2.65
N ILE A 63 -2.12 -0.60 -2.30
CA ILE A 63 -0.94 -1.45 -2.20
C ILE A 63 -0.88 -2.39 -3.40
N GLN A 64 0.06 -2.17 -4.29
CA GLN A 64 0.17 -2.92 -5.56
C GLN A 64 1.21 -4.06 -5.56
N ARG A 65 1.66 -4.51 -4.39
CA ARG A 65 2.67 -5.57 -4.32
C ARG A 65 2.04 -6.94 -4.58
N LYS A 66 2.70 -7.74 -5.43
CA LYS A 66 2.25 -9.08 -5.77
C LYS A 66 2.70 -10.13 -4.72
N ASP A 67 3.91 -9.99 -4.20
CA ASP A 67 4.57 -10.99 -3.37
C ASP A 67 4.96 -10.40 -2.00
N ALA A 68 4.08 -9.61 -1.40
CA ALA A 68 4.36 -8.98 -0.11
C ALA A 68 3.75 -9.79 1.03
N LEU A 69 4.59 -10.30 1.92
CA LEU A 69 4.14 -10.96 3.15
C LEU A 69 3.49 -9.97 4.10
N ASN A 70 4.08 -8.79 4.25
CA ASN A 70 3.66 -7.70 5.14
C ASN A 70 3.78 -6.34 4.47
N SER A 71 3.03 -5.35 4.96
CA SER A 71 3.19 -3.96 4.54
C SER A 71 2.96 -3.01 5.71
N ALA A 72 3.97 -2.22 6.03
CA ALA A 72 3.87 -1.14 7.02
C ALA A 72 2.88 -0.03 6.60
N MET A 73 2.53 0.02 5.33
CA MET A 73 1.55 1.00 4.82
C MET A 73 0.14 0.72 5.32
N VAL A 74 -0.23 -0.54 5.65
CA VAL A 74 -1.56 -0.87 6.18
C VAL A 74 -1.79 -0.23 7.54
N PRO A 75 -0.98 -0.51 8.59
CA PRO A 75 -1.16 0.13 9.88
C PRO A 75 -1.01 1.66 9.81
N LEU A 76 -0.11 2.16 8.97
CA LEU A 76 0.07 3.59 8.79
C LEU A 76 -1.19 4.24 8.19
N ALA A 77 -1.77 3.65 7.15
CA ALA A 77 -3.02 4.13 6.56
C ALA A 77 -4.18 4.11 7.58
N PHE A 78 -4.26 3.08 8.40
CA PHE A 78 -5.29 2.95 9.42
C PHE A 78 -5.19 4.06 10.48
N LEU A 79 -3.98 4.41 10.92
CA LEU A 79 -3.76 5.53 11.85
C LEU A 79 -4.20 6.89 11.27
N TYR A 80 -4.27 7.02 9.95
CA TYR A 80 -4.76 8.22 9.27
C TYR A 80 -6.21 8.08 8.79
N HIS A 81 -7.00 7.17 9.35
CA HIS A 81 -8.40 6.93 9.00
C HIS A 81 -8.60 6.64 7.50
N LYS A 82 -7.63 5.94 6.86
CA LYS A 82 -7.72 5.64 5.42
C LYS A 82 -8.21 4.23 5.17
N VAL A 83 -8.96 4.08 4.10
CA VAL A 83 -9.27 2.78 3.51
C VAL A 83 -8.04 2.28 2.78
N VAL A 84 -7.78 0.98 2.90
CA VAL A 84 -6.69 0.32 2.17
C VAL A 84 -7.29 -0.61 1.14
N VAL A 85 -6.81 -0.51 -0.08
CA VAL A 85 -7.07 -1.49 -1.15
C VAL A 85 -5.76 -2.20 -1.45
N GLY A 86 -5.73 -3.52 -1.33
CA GLY A 86 -4.48 -4.28 -1.46
C GLY A 86 -4.68 -5.71 -1.95
N PRO A 87 -3.58 -6.44 -2.18
CA PRO A 87 -3.64 -7.83 -2.62
C PRO A 87 -4.14 -8.74 -1.49
N ASN A 88 -4.85 -9.80 -1.86
CA ASN A 88 -5.31 -10.85 -0.95
C ASN A 88 -4.20 -11.88 -0.65
N VAL A 89 -2.98 -11.42 -0.35
CA VAL A 89 -1.82 -12.28 -0.11
C VAL A 89 -1.20 -12.00 1.25
N GLY A 90 -0.71 -13.07 1.90
CA GLY A 90 -0.04 -13.00 3.19
C GLY A 90 -0.84 -12.27 4.25
N ASN A 91 -0.16 -11.69 5.23
CA ASN A 91 -0.78 -10.92 6.31
C ASN A 91 -1.54 -9.67 5.82
N ILE A 92 -1.21 -9.16 4.62
CA ILE A 92 -1.97 -8.05 4.04
C ILE A 92 -3.41 -8.51 3.76
N GLY A 93 -3.57 -9.66 3.10
CA GLY A 93 -4.88 -10.21 2.77
C GLY A 93 -5.71 -10.53 4.01
N GLU A 94 -5.10 -11.14 5.02
CA GLU A 94 -5.74 -11.45 6.31
C GLU A 94 -6.24 -10.18 6.99
N LEU A 95 -5.39 -9.17 7.11
CA LEU A 95 -5.72 -7.91 7.75
C LEU A 95 -6.81 -7.13 7.01
N LEU A 96 -6.76 -7.11 5.69
CA LEU A 96 -7.82 -6.47 4.88
C LEU A 96 -9.15 -7.22 5.02
N TYR A 97 -9.13 -8.54 5.13
CA TYR A 97 -10.32 -9.35 5.36
C TYR A 97 -10.94 -9.05 6.74
N GLU A 98 -10.15 -9.11 7.81
CA GLU A 98 -10.60 -8.81 9.19
C GLU A 98 -11.21 -7.43 9.32
N THR A 99 -10.61 -6.45 8.67
CA THR A 99 -11.07 -5.06 8.71
C THR A 99 -12.10 -4.71 7.63
N SER A 100 -12.54 -5.70 6.84
CA SER A 100 -13.50 -5.53 5.73
C SER A 100 -13.04 -4.48 4.70
N ASN A 101 -11.73 -4.35 4.50
CA ASN A 101 -11.18 -3.52 3.44
C ASN A 101 -11.18 -4.27 2.11
N PRO A 102 -11.29 -3.56 0.96
CA PRO A 102 -11.27 -4.20 -0.33
C PRO A 102 -9.93 -4.88 -0.63
N SER A 103 -9.99 -6.12 -1.06
CA SER A 103 -8.81 -6.86 -1.52
C SER A 103 -9.01 -7.39 -2.94
N PHE A 104 -7.89 -7.66 -3.62
CA PHE A 104 -7.88 -8.14 -5.00
C PHE A 104 -6.89 -9.29 -5.18
N ASN A 105 -7.16 -10.12 -6.20
CA ASN A 105 -6.19 -11.09 -6.68
C ASN A 105 -5.15 -10.39 -7.56
N PRO A 106 -3.84 -10.40 -7.21
CA PRO A 106 -2.80 -9.71 -7.97
C PRO A 106 -2.57 -10.29 -9.38
N ASP A 107 -3.08 -11.48 -9.66
CA ASP A 107 -3.00 -12.11 -10.98
C ASP A 107 -4.22 -11.82 -11.88
N ASP A 108 -5.27 -11.19 -11.32
CA ASP A 108 -6.48 -10.82 -12.06
C ASP A 108 -6.68 -9.30 -12.10
N PRO A 109 -6.40 -8.65 -13.26
CA PRO A 109 -6.60 -7.21 -13.41
C PRO A 109 -8.04 -6.74 -13.16
N LEU A 110 -9.04 -7.58 -13.47
CA LEU A 110 -10.44 -7.22 -13.27
C LEU A 110 -10.79 -7.18 -11.78
N SER A 111 -10.15 -8.02 -10.97
CA SER A 111 -10.34 -7.99 -9.52
C SER A 111 -9.83 -6.69 -8.90
N ILE A 112 -8.76 -6.08 -9.47
CA ILE A 112 -8.23 -4.79 -9.04
C ILE A 112 -9.26 -3.69 -9.25
N VAL A 113 -9.87 -3.64 -10.44
CA VAL A 113 -10.92 -2.65 -10.76
C VAL A 113 -12.08 -2.78 -9.79
N LYS A 114 -12.59 -4.01 -9.59
CA LYS A 114 -13.69 -4.26 -8.65
C LYS A 114 -13.34 -3.87 -7.20
N ALA A 115 -12.11 -4.09 -6.77
CA ALA A 115 -11.67 -3.71 -5.43
C ALA A 115 -11.61 -2.18 -5.27
N LEU A 116 -11.16 -1.46 -6.30
CA LEU A 116 -11.16 0.00 -6.30
C LEU A 116 -12.58 0.58 -6.30
N GLU A 117 -13.48 0.01 -7.10
CA GLU A 117 -14.91 0.39 -7.11
C GLU A 117 -15.56 0.19 -5.73
N LYS A 118 -15.26 -0.93 -5.05
CA LYS A 118 -15.73 -1.18 -3.68
C LYS A 118 -15.15 -0.18 -2.66
N GLY A 119 -13.98 0.38 -2.94
CA GLY A 119 -13.38 1.45 -2.15
C GLY A 119 -14.08 2.81 -2.29
N ASN A 120 -15.15 2.87 -3.07
CA ASN A 120 -15.85 4.08 -3.47
C ASN A 120 -16.23 4.99 -2.29
N LEU A 121 -16.23 6.26 -2.56
CA LEU A 121 -16.30 7.41 -1.66
C LEU A 121 -17.40 7.34 -0.60
N GLN A 122 -18.59 6.79 -0.89
CA GLN A 122 -19.71 6.75 0.04
C GLN A 122 -19.49 5.91 1.30
N THR A 123 -18.55 4.95 1.24
CA THR A 123 -18.24 4.06 2.38
C THR A 123 -16.89 4.37 3.03
N ILE A 124 -16.10 5.25 2.44
CA ILE A 124 -14.73 5.54 2.87
C ILE A 124 -14.69 6.08 4.29
N TRP A 125 -15.49 7.06 4.64
CA TRP A 125 -15.49 7.66 5.97
C TRP A 125 -15.81 6.67 7.08
N HIS A 126 -16.81 5.83 6.91
CA HIS A 126 -17.18 4.84 7.92
C HIS A 126 -16.13 3.73 8.04
N LYS A 127 -15.50 3.32 6.95
CA LYS A 127 -14.41 2.34 6.98
C LYS A 127 -13.13 2.90 7.58
N GLY A 128 -12.81 4.15 7.27
CA GLY A 128 -11.65 4.84 7.83
C GLY A 128 -11.69 4.88 9.36
N GLU A 129 -12.83 5.23 9.95
CA GLU A 129 -13.04 5.22 11.40
C GLU A 129 -12.87 3.83 12.02
N ARG A 130 -13.41 2.80 11.37
CA ARG A 130 -13.23 1.40 11.82
C ARG A 130 -11.77 0.97 11.75
N ASN A 131 -11.06 1.35 10.70
CA ASN A 131 -9.64 1.06 10.53
C ASN A 131 -8.81 1.72 11.63
N TYR A 132 -9.10 2.97 11.95
CA TYR A 132 -8.44 3.67 13.05
C TYR A 132 -8.71 2.99 14.39
N SER A 133 -9.97 2.65 14.69
CA SER A 133 -10.33 1.96 15.93
C SER A 133 -9.61 0.62 16.03
N TYR A 134 -9.57 -0.14 14.94
CA TYR A 134 -8.83 -1.39 14.87
C TYR A 134 -7.33 -1.20 15.15
N ALA A 135 -6.71 -0.18 14.54
CA ALA A 135 -5.29 0.10 14.76
C ALA A 135 -5.00 0.49 16.22
N MET A 136 -5.86 1.30 16.83
CA MET A 136 -5.72 1.69 18.23
C MET A 136 -5.89 0.51 19.19
N GLU A 137 -6.73 -0.44 18.86
CA GLU A 137 -6.98 -1.62 19.68
C GLU A 137 -5.91 -2.71 19.51
N HIS A 138 -5.53 -3.02 18.27
CA HIS A 138 -4.71 -4.18 17.93
C HIS A 138 -3.26 -3.85 17.57
N MET A 139 -2.97 -2.61 17.15
CA MET A 139 -1.63 -2.19 16.68
C MET A 139 -0.98 -1.15 17.61
N ASN A 140 -1.53 -0.94 18.80
CA ASN A 140 -0.97 0.00 19.76
C ASN A 140 0.36 -0.51 20.32
N ILE A 141 1.43 0.23 20.04
CA ILE A 141 2.80 -0.16 20.39
C ILE A 141 3.00 -0.37 21.89
N LYS A 142 2.27 0.40 22.74
CA LYS A 142 2.34 0.24 24.19
C LYS A 142 1.68 -1.05 24.66
N LYS A 143 0.57 -1.46 24.02
CA LYS A 143 -0.12 -2.71 24.32
C LYS A 143 0.73 -3.88 23.88
N ILE A 144 1.18 -3.87 22.65
CA ILE A 144 2.06 -4.90 22.09
C ILE A 144 3.33 -5.05 22.91
N GLY A 145 3.96 -3.95 23.30
CA GLY A 145 5.16 -3.96 24.15
C GLY A 145 4.93 -4.63 25.51
N LYS A 146 3.76 -4.42 26.13
CA LYS A 146 3.40 -5.10 27.39
C LYS A 146 3.19 -6.60 27.19
N GLU A 147 2.54 -7.00 26.11
CA GLU A 147 2.31 -8.41 25.78
C GLU A 147 3.63 -9.15 25.54
N TYR A 148 4.56 -8.54 24.78
CA TYR A 148 5.91 -9.09 24.62
C TYR A 148 6.67 -9.19 25.94
N ALA A 149 6.63 -8.14 26.77
CA ALA A 149 7.29 -8.16 28.09
C ALA A 149 6.73 -9.31 28.96
N GLN A 150 5.42 -9.53 28.94
CA GLN A 150 4.78 -10.62 29.68
C GLN A 150 5.26 -12.00 29.22
N VAL A 151 5.37 -12.22 27.90
CA VAL A 151 5.89 -13.47 27.34
C VAL A 151 7.32 -13.73 27.82
N TYR A 152 8.19 -12.71 27.75
CA TYR A 152 9.57 -12.84 28.22
C TYR A 152 9.67 -13.13 29.72
N MET A 153 8.85 -12.46 30.57
CA MET A 153 8.81 -12.73 32.00
C MET A 153 8.36 -14.17 32.31
N ASN A 154 7.32 -14.65 31.63
CA ASN A 154 6.83 -16.00 31.80
C ASN A 154 7.89 -17.06 31.42
N LEU A 155 8.63 -16.81 30.34
CA LEU A 155 9.72 -17.71 29.92
C LEU A 155 10.92 -17.69 30.91
N ALA A 156 11.21 -16.55 31.52
CA ALA A 156 12.27 -16.43 32.52
C ALA A 156 11.93 -17.12 33.83
N ASN A 157 10.64 -17.08 34.23
CA ASN A 157 10.17 -17.68 35.49
C ASN A 157 9.95 -19.21 35.39
N ASN A 158 9.92 -19.78 34.19
CA ASN A 158 9.76 -21.21 33.94
C ASN A 158 11.11 -21.95 33.78
N LYS A 159 12.24 -21.32 34.14
CA LYS A 159 13.57 -21.94 34.27
C LYS A 159 13.90 -22.16 35.74
#